data_a9734a9d05dcb5f8ae7bb30596e7641e
#
_entry.id   a9734a9d05dcb5f8ae7bb30596e7641e
#
_cell.length_a   1.000
_cell.length_b   1.000
_cell.length_c   1.000
_cell.angle_alpha   90.00
_cell.angle_beta   90.00
_cell.angle_gamma   90.00
#
_symmetry.space_group_name_H-M   'P 1'
#
loop_
_entity.id
_entity.type
_entity.pdbx_description
1 polymer ?
#
loop_
_entity_poly.entity_id
_entity_poly.type
_entity_poly.pdbx_seq_one_letter_code
_entity_poly.pdbx_strand_id
1 'polypeptide(L)'
;MATKFDFKKSPDVNGTADKTTLYPKIVVAGTKNLENIADDIAKRSSFKAGTVIGLFSDLENLLTDYLADGYNVKLGEIGTFSATLTSRKVTDKKEIRSGSVHFDSVKFKPARHFVKEVCRKGEMELERADPAYGFKTSSPKHTQEERFGMLMEYLKEYTFITRQEYSNLTGVLKTKAAHELRQWFMEDKIKRSGRVPHVIYMAVGTE
;
A
#
# COMPACT_ATOMS: atom_id res chain seq x y z
N MET A 1 -3.49 17.86 15.10
CA MET A 1 -2.27 17.38 14.41
C MET A 1 -2.53 17.47 12.93
N ALA A 2 -1.74 18.27 12.21
CA ALA A 2 -1.99 18.56 10.80
C ALA A 2 -1.88 17.32 9.91
N THR A 3 -2.80 17.18 8.96
CA THR A 3 -2.76 16.12 7.95
C THR A 3 -1.75 16.51 6.88
N LYS A 4 -0.72 15.70 6.71
CA LYS A 4 0.34 15.96 5.73
C LYS A 4 0.02 15.35 4.38
N PHE A 5 0.28 16.09 3.30
CA PHE A 5 0.17 15.60 1.93
C PHE A 5 1.45 15.85 1.14
N ASP A 6 1.64 15.07 0.08
CA ASP A 6 2.69 15.27 -0.90
C ASP A 6 2.18 14.89 -2.29
N PHE A 7 2.88 15.33 -3.34
CA PHE A 7 2.50 15.06 -4.71
C PHE A 7 3.13 13.78 -5.24
N LYS A 8 2.32 12.97 -5.91
CA LYS A 8 2.74 11.75 -6.60
C LYS A 8 2.48 11.88 -8.10
N LYS A 9 3.38 11.31 -8.92
CA LYS A 9 3.19 11.23 -10.37
C LYS A 9 2.07 10.24 -10.69
N SER A 10 1.14 10.65 -11.57
CA SER A 10 0.14 9.74 -12.10
C SER A 10 0.81 8.68 -12.97
N PRO A 11 0.40 7.39 -12.87
CA PRO A 11 0.88 6.38 -13.81
C PRO A 11 0.38 6.73 -15.22
N ASP A 12 1.28 6.66 -16.19
CA ASP A 12 0.93 6.84 -17.59
C ASP A 12 0.27 5.56 -18.11
N VAL A 13 -1.06 5.59 -18.22
CA VAL A 13 -1.85 4.43 -18.68
C VAL A 13 -1.86 4.33 -20.21
N ASN A 14 -1.57 5.44 -20.93
CA ASN A 14 -1.74 5.54 -22.38
C ASN A 14 -0.44 5.73 -23.17
N GLY A 15 0.74 5.75 -22.52
CA GLY A 15 2.04 5.88 -23.21
C GLY A 15 2.28 7.21 -23.95
N THR A 16 1.48 8.25 -23.68
CA THR A 16 1.57 9.57 -24.31
C THR A 16 2.26 10.60 -23.41
N ALA A 17 3.35 10.19 -22.77
CA ALA A 17 3.99 10.87 -21.65
C ALA A 17 4.78 12.13 -22.02
N ASP A 18 4.16 13.16 -22.59
CA ASP A 18 4.77 14.48 -22.63
C ASP A 18 4.46 15.36 -21.39
N LYS A 19 3.46 15.00 -20.57
CA LYS A 19 3.13 15.72 -19.32
C LYS A 19 2.69 14.75 -18.23
N THR A 20 3.60 14.33 -17.37
CA THR A 20 3.26 13.58 -16.16
C THR A 20 2.48 14.48 -15.19
N THR A 21 1.18 14.27 -15.08
CA THR A 21 0.33 14.96 -14.10
C THR A 21 0.67 14.55 -12.69
N LEU A 22 0.76 15.53 -11.79
CA LEU A 22 0.94 15.30 -10.37
C LEU A 22 -0.42 15.33 -9.67
N TYR A 23 -0.66 14.41 -8.75
CA TYR A 23 -1.84 14.43 -7.89
C TYR A 23 -1.44 14.42 -6.41
N PRO A 24 -2.17 15.16 -5.56
CA PRO A 24 -1.91 15.18 -4.14
C PRO A 24 -2.34 13.85 -3.51
N LYS A 25 -1.54 13.35 -2.58
CA LYS A 25 -1.83 12.15 -1.81
C LYS A 25 -1.45 12.37 -0.36
N ILE A 26 -2.28 11.88 0.57
CA ILE A 26 -2.02 11.93 2.01
C ILE A 26 -0.76 11.11 2.33
N VAL A 27 0.14 11.70 3.10
CA VAL A 27 1.24 11.01 3.75
C VAL A 27 0.71 10.37 5.02
N VAL A 28 0.55 9.05 5.00
CA VAL A 28 -0.07 8.31 6.11
C VAL A 28 0.84 8.37 7.34
N ALA A 29 0.34 8.92 8.42
CA ALA A 29 1.08 9.05 9.69
C ALA A 29 1.22 7.71 10.44
N GLY A 30 0.29 6.78 10.19
CA GLY A 30 0.26 5.45 10.81
C GLY A 30 -1.12 4.82 10.73
N THR A 31 -1.25 3.61 11.25
CA THR A 31 -2.53 2.90 11.38
C THR A 31 -2.91 2.83 12.85
N LYS A 32 -4.12 3.25 13.17
CA LYS A 32 -4.72 3.05 14.50
C LYS A 32 -5.45 1.71 14.49
N ASN A 33 -5.05 0.82 15.39
CA ASN A 33 -5.69 -0.48 15.60
C ASN A 33 -6.86 -0.39 16.61
N LEU A 34 -7.54 -1.50 16.87
CA LEU A 34 -8.67 -1.56 17.76
C LEU A 34 -8.31 -1.16 19.19
N GLU A 35 -7.13 -1.59 19.67
CA GLU A 35 -6.64 -1.25 21.01
C GLU A 35 -6.47 0.28 21.17
N ASN A 36 -5.88 0.96 20.17
CA ASN A 36 -5.74 2.40 20.20
C ASN A 36 -7.11 3.12 20.22
N ILE A 37 -8.08 2.60 19.47
CA ILE A 37 -9.45 3.13 19.45
C ILE A 37 -10.12 2.90 20.80
N ALA A 38 -9.98 1.72 21.38
CA ALA A 38 -10.55 1.36 22.68
C ALA A 38 -9.99 2.24 23.80
N ASP A 39 -8.67 2.48 23.81
CA ASP A 39 -8.02 3.39 24.76
C ASP A 39 -8.51 4.84 24.61
N ASP A 40 -8.65 5.32 23.36
CA ASP A 40 -9.12 6.66 23.08
C ASP A 40 -10.62 6.86 23.47
N ILE A 41 -11.45 5.81 23.33
CA ILE A 41 -12.83 5.79 23.82
C ILE A 41 -12.86 5.79 25.35
N ALA A 42 -12.05 4.95 25.99
CA ALA A 42 -11.98 4.85 27.45
C ALA A 42 -11.58 6.20 28.12
N LYS A 43 -10.72 7.00 27.46
CA LYS A 43 -10.36 8.35 27.94
C LYS A 43 -11.49 9.36 27.83
N ARG A 44 -12.49 9.14 26.97
CA ARG A 44 -13.58 10.10 26.68
C ARG A 44 -14.92 9.66 27.24
N SER A 45 -15.03 8.44 27.74
CA SER A 45 -16.27 7.86 28.24
C SER A 45 -16.01 7.04 29.50
N SER A 46 -17.08 6.53 30.13
CA SER A 46 -17.01 5.62 31.26
C SER A 46 -16.72 4.15 30.89
N PHE A 47 -16.63 3.84 29.60
CA PHE A 47 -16.34 2.48 29.17
C PHE A 47 -14.87 2.12 29.40
N LYS A 48 -14.63 0.90 29.90
CA LYS A 48 -13.27 0.34 29.96
C LYS A 48 -12.83 -0.15 28.58
N ALA A 49 -11.55 -0.03 28.25
CA ALA A 49 -10.99 -0.48 26.95
C ALA A 49 -11.36 -1.94 26.62
N GLY A 50 -11.29 -2.86 27.59
CA GLY A 50 -11.68 -4.25 27.40
C GLY A 50 -13.16 -4.43 27.04
N THR A 51 -14.06 -3.61 27.60
CA THR A 51 -15.50 -3.64 27.23
C THR A 51 -15.70 -3.19 25.78
N VAL A 52 -14.95 -2.18 25.34
CA VAL A 52 -15.00 -1.69 23.95
C VAL A 52 -14.50 -2.77 22.98
N ILE A 53 -13.40 -3.43 23.30
CA ILE A 53 -12.86 -4.53 22.49
C ILE A 53 -13.88 -5.68 22.38
N GLY A 54 -14.51 -6.09 23.51
CA GLY A 54 -15.55 -7.10 23.50
C GLY A 54 -16.74 -6.73 22.62
N LEU A 55 -17.22 -5.48 22.72
CA LEU A 55 -18.31 -4.98 21.88
C LEU A 55 -17.98 -5.04 20.38
N PHE A 56 -16.75 -4.70 20.00
CA PHE A 56 -16.31 -4.78 18.59
C PHE A 56 -16.21 -6.24 18.10
N SER A 57 -15.78 -7.16 18.96
CA SER A 57 -15.76 -8.58 18.63
C SER A 57 -17.18 -9.13 18.39
N ASP A 58 -18.13 -8.77 19.25
CA ASP A 58 -19.54 -9.18 19.06
C ASP A 58 -20.14 -8.53 17.80
N LEU A 59 -19.80 -7.27 17.51
CA LEU A 59 -20.22 -6.59 16.29
C LEU A 59 -19.67 -7.28 15.04
N GLU A 60 -18.42 -7.74 15.04
CA GLU A 60 -17.80 -8.48 13.93
C GLU A 60 -18.56 -9.78 13.66
N ASN A 61 -18.90 -10.53 14.70
CA ASN A 61 -19.68 -11.76 14.58
C ASN A 61 -21.08 -11.49 13.99
N LEU A 62 -21.80 -10.51 14.54
CA LEU A 62 -23.13 -10.14 14.04
C LEU A 62 -23.10 -9.63 12.59
N LEU A 63 -22.08 -8.84 12.21
CA LEU A 63 -21.89 -8.40 10.83
C LEU A 63 -21.71 -9.60 9.89
N THR A 64 -20.90 -10.59 10.30
CA THR A 64 -20.64 -11.80 9.53
C THR A 64 -21.93 -12.58 9.31
N ASP A 65 -22.71 -12.79 10.37
CA ASP A 65 -23.96 -13.56 10.30
C ASP A 65 -24.99 -12.85 9.40
N TYR A 66 -25.25 -11.56 9.63
CA TYR A 66 -26.22 -10.82 8.82
C TYR A 66 -25.84 -10.70 7.35
N LEU A 67 -24.57 -10.52 7.04
CA LEU A 67 -24.11 -10.44 5.66
C LEU A 67 -24.16 -11.81 4.97
N ALA A 68 -23.89 -12.89 5.68
CA ALA A 68 -24.04 -14.25 5.19
C ALA A 68 -25.51 -14.60 4.93
N ASP A 69 -26.44 -14.10 5.74
CA ASP A 69 -27.89 -14.23 5.57
C ASP A 69 -28.46 -13.32 4.47
N GLY A 70 -27.62 -12.52 3.82
CA GLY A 70 -28.00 -11.65 2.69
C GLY A 70 -28.53 -10.28 3.10
N TYR A 71 -28.41 -9.87 4.35
CA TYR A 71 -28.79 -8.53 4.79
C TYR A 71 -27.68 -7.51 4.47
N ASN A 72 -28.09 -6.26 4.18
CA ASN A 72 -27.20 -5.12 4.22
C ASN A 72 -27.20 -4.56 5.65
N VAL A 73 -26.04 -4.30 6.22
CA VAL A 73 -25.90 -3.79 7.58
C VAL A 73 -25.48 -2.33 7.59
N LYS A 74 -26.36 -1.46 8.08
CA LYS A 74 -26.07 -0.04 8.25
C LYS A 74 -25.58 0.23 9.68
N LEU A 75 -24.33 0.70 9.81
CA LEU A 75 -23.76 1.13 11.09
C LEU A 75 -23.95 2.64 11.27
N GLY A 76 -25.11 3.03 11.79
CA GLY A 76 -25.43 4.43 12.09
C GLY A 76 -25.09 5.37 10.94
N GLU A 77 -24.36 6.44 11.28
CA GLU A 77 -23.87 7.43 10.30
C GLU A 77 -22.48 7.11 9.72
N ILE A 78 -21.89 5.96 10.03
CA ILE A 78 -20.60 5.55 9.49
C ILE A 78 -20.76 5.09 8.04
N GLY A 79 -21.68 4.16 7.78
CA GLY A 79 -21.91 3.64 6.45
C GLY A 79 -22.67 2.32 6.44
N THR A 80 -22.67 1.68 5.27
CA THR A 80 -23.40 0.43 5.03
C THR A 80 -22.46 -0.63 4.46
N PHE A 81 -22.52 -1.81 5.03
CA PHE A 81 -21.85 -3.02 4.53
C PHE A 81 -22.81 -3.83 3.69
N SER A 82 -22.34 -4.44 2.62
CA SER A 82 -23.10 -5.33 1.74
C SER A 82 -22.21 -6.42 1.19
N ALA A 83 -22.69 -7.64 1.14
CA ALA A 83 -22.00 -8.76 0.51
C ALA A 83 -22.16 -8.71 -1.01
N THR A 84 -21.17 -9.23 -1.75
CA THR A 84 -21.23 -9.38 -3.20
C THR A 84 -21.03 -10.83 -3.60
N LEU A 85 -21.65 -11.20 -4.71
CA LEU A 85 -21.54 -12.53 -5.29
C LEU A 85 -20.75 -12.49 -6.58
N THR A 86 -20.08 -13.58 -6.89
CA THR A 86 -19.39 -13.81 -8.15
C THR A 86 -19.83 -15.12 -8.78
N SER A 87 -19.74 -15.17 -10.11
CA SER A 87 -19.99 -16.38 -10.88
C SER A 87 -19.19 -16.34 -12.18
N ARG A 88 -19.14 -17.44 -12.94
CA ARG A 88 -18.70 -17.40 -14.33
C ARG A 88 -19.59 -16.45 -15.13
N LYS A 89 -19.03 -15.78 -16.15
CA LYS A 89 -19.81 -14.95 -17.06
C LYS A 89 -20.73 -15.81 -17.92
N VAL A 90 -22.03 -15.48 -17.91
CA VAL A 90 -23.07 -16.16 -18.71
C VAL A 90 -23.97 -15.13 -19.33
N THR A 91 -24.54 -15.46 -20.49
CA THR A 91 -25.49 -14.59 -21.22
C THR A 91 -26.94 -14.93 -20.89
N ASP A 92 -27.24 -16.19 -20.52
CA ASP A 92 -28.57 -16.62 -20.12
C ASP A 92 -28.56 -17.10 -18.65
N LYS A 93 -29.58 -16.71 -17.88
CA LYS A 93 -29.78 -17.17 -16.48
C LYS A 93 -29.90 -18.67 -16.36
N LYS A 94 -30.37 -19.37 -17.39
CA LYS A 94 -30.51 -20.82 -17.43
C LYS A 94 -29.20 -21.58 -17.52
N GLU A 95 -28.12 -20.91 -17.94
CA GLU A 95 -26.78 -21.51 -18.09
C GLU A 95 -26.06 -21.66 -16.76
N ILE A 96 -26.53 -20.99 -15.68
CA ILE A 96 -25.88 -21.01 -14.39
C ILE A 96 -26.76 -21.70 -13.35
N ARG A 97 -26.15 -22.58 -12.57
CA ARG A 97 -26.78 -23.22 -11.41
C ARG A 97 -26.34 -22.53 -10.13
N SER A 98 -27.16 -22.58 -9.08
CA SER A 98 -26.87 -21.97 -7.77
C SER A 98 -25.49 -22.36 -7.20
N GLY A 99 -25.07 -23.61 -7.40
CA GLY A 99 -23.74 -24.09 -6.96
C GLY A 99 -22.52 -23.47 -7.68
N SER A 100 -22.75 -22.66 -8.74
CA SER A 100 -21.70 -21.92 -9.43
C SER A 100 -21.63 -20.45 -9.02
N VAL A 101 -22.44 -20.02 -8.06
CA VAL A 101 -22.49 -18.67 -7.51
C VAL A 101 -21.86 -18.71 -6.12
N HIS A 102 -20.88 -17.86 -5.87
CA HIS A 102 -20.16 -17.82 -4.60
C HIS A 102 -20.10 -16.40 -4.04
N PHE A 103 -19.99 -16.28 -2.72
CA PHE A 103 -19.63 -15.00 -2.10
C PHE A 103 -18.24 -14.57 -2.57
N ASP A 104 -18.11 -13.31 -2.95
CA ASP A 104 -16.86 -12.73 -3.51
C ASP A 104 -16.18 -11.85 -2.47
N SER A 105 -16.88 -10.81 -2.02
CA SER A 105 -16.33 -9.84 -1.09
C SER A 105 -17.41 -9.09 -0.32
N VAL A 106 -16.97 -8.28 0.65
CA VAL A 106 -17.82 -7.33 1.36
C VAL A 106 -17.47 -5.91 0.90
N LYS A 107 -18.49 -5.16 0.49
CA LYS A 107 -18.36 -3.75 0.12
C LYS A 107 -18.79 -2.87 1.27
N PHE A 108 -18.02 -1.82 1.53
CA PHE A 108 -18.38 -0.77 2.47
C PHE A 108 -18.68 0.51 1.70
N LYS A 109 -19.87 1.09 1.95
CA LYS A 109 -20.30 2.38 1.40
C LYS A 109 -20.41 3.38 2.55
N PRO A 110 -19.50 4.36 2.66
CA PRO A 110 -19.57 5.36 3.73
C PRO A 110 -20.81 6.24 3.58
N ALA A 111 -21.37 6.68 4.71
CA ALA A 111 -22.48 7.62 4.72
C ALA A 111 -22.04 9.01 4.24
N ARG A 112 -22.91 9.73 3.52
CA ARG A 112 -22.58 11.06 2.97
C ARG A 112 -22.20 12.07 4.06
N HIS A 113 -22.87 12.01 5.20
CA HIS A 113 -22.56 12.87 6.34
C HIS A 113 -21.15 12.59 6.87
N PHE A 114 -20.79 11.31 7.05
CA PHE A 114 -19.45 10.91 7.50
C PHE A 114 -18.35 11.43 6.57
N VAL A 115 -18.51 11.26 5.26
CA VAL A 115 -17.55 11.77 4.28
C VAL A 115 -17.40 13.28 4.37
N LYS A 116 -18.52 14.03 4.46
CA LYS A 116 -18.50 15.50 4.58
C LYS A 116 -17.75 15.96 5.85
N GLU A 117 -17.99 15.31 6.99
CA GLU A 117 -17.31 15.64 8.24
C GLU A 117 -15.81 15.34 8.21
N VAL A 118 -15.41 14.22 7.61
CA VAL A 118 -13.99 13.89 7.43
C VAL A 118 -13.31 14.92 6.52
N CYS A 119 -13.92 15.28 5.38
CA CYS A 119 -13.39 16.30 4.49
C CYS A 119 -13.27 17.66 5.20
N ARG A 120 -14.34 18.11 5.83
CA ARG A 120 -14.35 19.39 6.57
C ARG A 120 -13.25 19.49 7.63
N LYS A 121 -13.08 18.43 8.44
CA LYS A 121 -12.03 18.39 9.46
C LYS A 121 -10.63 18.29 8.87
N GLY A 122 -10.48 17.51 7.80
CA GLY A 122 -9.20 17.32 7.12
C GLY A 122 -8.70 18.59 6.42
N GLU A 123 -9.60 19.34 5.77
CA GLU A 123 -9.26 20.60 5.08
C GLU A 123 -8.78 21.69 6.03
N MET A 124 -9.24 21.72 7.27
CA MET A 124 -8.86 22.73 8.27
C MET A 124 -7.40 22.60 8.73
N GLU A 125 -6.78 21.43 8.58
CA GLU A 125 -5.44 21.14 9.11
C GLU A 125 -4.54 20.50 8.01
N LEU A 126 -4.68 20.91 6.75
CA LEU A 126 -3.93 20.30 5.64
C LEU A 126 -2.62 21.04 5.42
N GLU A 127 -1.50 20.34 5.56
CA GLU A 127 -0.16 20.89 5.38
C GLU A 127 0.66 20.05 4.39
N ARG A 128 1.55 20.70 3.63
CA ARG A 128 2.49 19.98 2.78
C ARG A 128 3.55 19.29 3.65
N ALA A 129 3.81 18.03 3.36
CA ALA A 129 4.86 17.28 4.05
C ALA A 129 6.23 17.91 3.78
N ASP A 130 7.10 17.91 4.80
CA ASP A 130 8.50 18.20 4.61
C ASP A 130 9.09 17.20 3.58
N PRO A 131 9.97 17.65 2.66
CA PRO A 131 10.62 16.77 1.68
C PRO A 131 11.30 15.53 2.28
N ALA A 132 11.74 15.61 3.53
CA ALA A 132 12.33 14.47 4.25
C ALA A 132 11.30 13.35 4.54
N TYR A 133 10.02 13.70 4.69
CA TYR A 133 8.92 12.79 5.04
C TYR A 133 7.92 12.56 3.90
N GLY A 134 8.09 13.22 2.76
CA GLY A 134 7.28 13.05 1.57
C GLY A 134 7.48 11.69 0.89
N PHE A 135 6.77 11.48 -0.22
CA PHE A 135 6.96 10.27 -1.02
C PHE A 135 8.36 10.26 -1.64
N LYS A 136 9.17 9.30 -1.22
CA LYS A 136 10.48 9.09 -1.83
C LYS A 136 10.29 8.68 -3.30
N THR A 137 10.80 9.49 -4.21
CA THR A 137 10.93 9.14 -5.62
C THR A 137 12.35 8.70 -5.90
N SER A 138 12.54 7.78 -6.85
CA SER A 138 13.89 7.47 -7.33
C SER A 138 14.53 8.74 -7.83
N SER A 139 15.66 9.13 -7.24
CA SER A 139 16.40 10.30 -7.68
C SER A 139 16.93 10.09 -9.11
N PRO A 140 16.67 10.98 -10.07
CA PRO A 140 17.23 10.89 -11.41
C PRO A 140 18.68 11.44 -11.50
N LYS A 141 19.38 11.61 -10.37
CA LYS A 141 20.74 12.21 -10.34
C LYS A 141 21.75 11.48 -11.22
N HIS A 142 21.53 10.17 -11.42
CA HIS A 142 22.43 9.32 -12.20
C HIS A 142 21.66 8.54 -13.24
N THR A 143 22.25 8.36 -14.43
CA THR A 143 21.76 7.46 -15.46
C THR A 143 21.90 6.00 -14.99
N GLN A 144 21.29 5.06 -15.69
CA GLN A 144 21.43 3.64 -15.35
C GLN A 144 22.86 3.14 -15.52
N GLU A 145 23.56 3.67 -16.51
CA GLU A 145 24.97 3.36 -16.80
C GLU A 145 25.90 3.89 -15.71
N GLU A 146 25.72 5.13 -15.28
CA GLU A 146 26.48 5.71 -14.15
C GLU A 146 26.25 4.90 -12.86
N ARG A 147 25.00 4.49 -12.59
CA ARG A 147 24.70 3.64 -11.41
C ARG A 147 25.36 2.27 -11.50
N PHE A 148 25.47 1.72 -12.72
CA PHE A 148 26.23 0.47 -12.92
C PHE A 148 27.72 0.69 -12.67
N GLY A 149 28.29 1.81 -13.12
CA GLY A 149 29.67 2.21 -12.79
C GLY A 149 29.91 2.31 -11.29
N MET A 150 29.01 3.01 -10.57
CA MET A 150 29.06 3.10 -9.08
C MET A 150 28.98 1.73 -8.40
N LEU A 151 28.13 0.82 -8.93
CA LEU A 151 28.02 -0.56 -8.43
C LEU A 151 29.34 -1.31 -8.62
N MET A 152 29.94 -1.22 -9.79
CA MET A 152 31.20 -1.93 -10.10
C MET A 152 32.37 -1.38 -9.28
N GLU A 153 32.41 -0.06 -9.05
CA GLU A 153 33.39 0.56 -8.16
C GLU A 153 33.24 0.08 -6.70
N TYR A 154 32.01 0.05 -6.20
CA TYR A 154 31.70 -0.47 -4.87
C TYR A 154 32.12 -1.94 -4.74
N LEU A 155 31.83 -2.78 -5.76
CA LEU A 155 32.18 -4.21 -5.75
C LEU A 155 33.69 -4.49 -5.89
N LYS A 156 34.51 -3.51 -6.27
CA LYS A 156 35.98 -3.61 -6.19
C LYS A 156 36.50 -3.50 -4.75
N GLU A 157 35.80 -2.72 -3.94
CA GLU A 157 36.17 -2.48 -2.53
C GLU A 157 35.49 -3.53 -1.61
N TYR A 158 34.22 -3.85 -1.90
CA TYR A 158 33.40 -4.76 -1.11
C TYR A 158 33.02 -5.98 -1.96
N THR A 159 33.16 -7.17 -1.39
CA THR A 159 32.94 -8.45 -2.10
C THR A 159 31.51 -8.62 -2.62
N PHE A 160 30.54 -8.02 -1.96
CA PHE A 160 29.12 -8.13 -2.31
C PHE A 160 28.33 -6.86 -1.97
N ILE A 161 27.14 -6.75 -2.53
CA ILE A 161 26.18 -5.69 -2.23
C ILE A 161 24.78 -6.27 -2.07
N THR A 162 24.01 -5.74 -1.14
CA THR A 162 22.58 -6.03 -0.98
C THR A 162 21.74 -5.01 -1.75
N ARG A 163 20.47 -5.33 -1.99
CA ARG A 163 19.50 -4.38 -2.57
C ARG A 163 19.38 -3.09 -1.75
N GLN A 164 19.49 -3.17 -0.42
CA GLN A 164 19.41 -2.00 0.45
C GLN A 164 20.63 -1.10 0.29
N GLU A 165 21.81 -1.67 0.28
CA GLU A 165 23.06 -0.94 0.11
C GLU A 165 23.14 -0.29 -1.28
N TYR A 166 22.73 -1.02 -2.34
CA TYR A 166 22.64 -0.44 -3.67
C TYR A 166 21.63 0.71 -3.75
N SER A 167 20.47 0.58 -3.10
CA SER A 167 19.49 1.66 -2.98
C SER A 167 20.07 2.88 -2.26
N ASN A 168 20.87 2.69 -1.22
CA ASN A 168 21.52 3.76 -0.48
C ASN A 168 22.66 4.41 -1.31
N LEU A 169 23.48 3.61 -1.98
CA LEU A 169 24.58 4.05 -2.81
C LEU A 169 24.13 4.96 -3.97
N THR A 170 23.07 4.56 -4.65
CA THR A 170 22.60 5.23 -5.87
C THR A 170 21.43 6.20 -5.67
N GLY A 171 20.82 6.21 -4.48
CA GLY A 171 19.64 7.03 -4.18
C GLY A 171 18.35 6.58 -4.86
N VAL A 172 18.32 5.41 -5.53
CA VAL A 172 17.10 4.86 -6.14
C VAL A 172 16.24 4.13 -5.12
N LEU A 173 14.93 4.05 -5.37
CA LEU A 173 14.03 3.26 -4.53
C LEU A 173 14.37 1.77 -4.57
N LYS A 174 14.11 1.06 -3.45
CA LYS A 174 14.34 -0.40 -3.35
C LYS A 174 13.70 -1.21 -4.47
N THR A 175 12.54 -0.80 -4.97
CA THR A 175 11.87 -1.45 -6.10
C THR A 175 12.65 -1.31 -7.40
N LYS A 176 13.14 -0.08 -7.69
CA LYS A 176 13.99 0.18 -8.85
C LYS A 176 15.35 -0.48 -8.70
N ALA A 177 15.96 -0.44 -7.51
CA ALA A 177 17.19 -1.14 -7.18
C ALA A 177 17.08 -2.65 -7.45
N ALA A 178 15.98 -3.28 -7.02
CA ALA A 178 15.73 -4.70 -7.27
C ALA A 178 15.58 -5.01 -8.77
N HIS A 179 14.92 -4.12 -9.52
CA HIS A 179 14.76 -4.29 -10.97
C HIS A 179 16.10 -4.17 -11.70
N GLU A 180 16.90 -3.15 -11.42
CA GLU A 180 18.21 -2.93 -12.07
C GLU A 180 19.20 -4.08 -11.75
N LEU A 181 19.30 -4.48 -10.47
CA LEU A 181 20.15 -5.60 -10.06
C LEU A 181 19.72 -6.93 -10.70
N ARG A 182 18.40 -7.15 -10.84
CA ARG A 182 17.89 -8.33 -11.53
C ARG A 182 18.19 -8.29 -13.04
N GLN A 183 18.03 -7.14 -13.66
CA GLN A 183 18.34 -6.94 -15.07
C GLN A 183 19.81 -7.27 -15.35
N TRP A 184 20.75 -6.68 -14.61
CA TRP A 184 22.18 -6.94 -14.78
C TRP A 184 22.59 -8.38 -14.46
N PHE A 185 21.88 -9.04 -13.54
CA PHE A 185 22.04 -10.47 -13.33
C PHE A 185 21.59 -11.29 -14.56
N MET A 186 20.47 -10.92 -15.18
CA MET A 186 19.98 -11.58 -16.41
C MET A 186 20.87 -11.30 -17.63
N GLU A 187 21.60 -10.19 -17.63
CA GLU A 187 22.58 -9.80 -18.63
C GLU A 187 24.00 -10.38 -18.32
N ASP A 188 24.13 -11.27 -17.35
CA ASP A 188 25.39 -11.88 -16.88
C ASP A 188 26.48 -10.88 -16.47
N LYS A 189 26.11 -9.62 -16.19
CA LYS A 189 27.03 -8.56 -15.74
C LYS A 189 27.41 -8.65 -14.28
N ILE A 190 26.58 -9.31 -13.45
CA ILE A 190 26.81 -9.55 -12.03
C ILE A 190 26.33 -10.95 -11.64
N LYS A 191 26.90 -11.52 -10.60
CA LYS A 191 26.48 -12.81 -10.02
C LYS A 191 25.50 -12.55 -8.86
N ARG A 192 24.56 -13.48 -8.67
CA ARG A 192 23.61 -13.48 -7.56
C ARG A 192 23.81 -14.71 -6.70
N SER A 193 23.80 -14.53 -5.37
CA SER A 193 23.87 -15.62 -4.38
C SER A 193 22.83 -15.41 -3.27
N GLY A 194 22.47 -16.49 -2.58
CA GLY A 194 21.52 -16.48 -1.48
C GLY A 194 20.05 -16.60 -1.92
N ARG A 195 19.17 -16.76 -0.92
CA ARG A 195 17.70 -16.87 -1.06
C ARG A 195 17.02 -15.67 -0.41
N VAL A 196 15.84 -15.32 -0.88
CA VAL A 196 15.00 -14.29 -0.24
C VAL A 196 14.76 -14.68 1.23
N PRO A 197 14.93 -13.75 2.18
CA PRO A 197 15.20 -12.30 2.01
C PRO A 197 16.68 -11.90 1.87
N HIS A 198 17.63 -12.82 1.98
CA HIS A 198 19.09 -12.57 2.06
C HIS A 198 19.78 -12.78 0.70
N VAL A 199 19.37 -12.01 -0.30
CA VAL A 199 20.00 -12.03 -1.62
C VAL A 199 21.13 -11.01 -1.66
N ILE A 200 22.31 -11.45 -2.13
CA ILE A 200 23.49 -10.62 -2.38
C ILE A 200 23.89 -10.69 -3.86
N TYR A 201 24.54 -9.64 -4.32
CA TYR A 201 25.07 -9.52 -5.67
C TYR A 201 26.57 -9.27 -5.63
N MET A 202 27.30 -9.86 -6.57
CA MET A 202 28.78 -9.83 -6.62
C MET A 202 29.21 -9.53 -8.05
N ALA A 203 30.43 -9.02 -8.21
CA ALA A 203 31.04 -8.90 -9.52
C ALA A 203 31.22 -10.27 -10.18
N VAL A 204 31.13 -10.33 -11.49
CA VAL A 204 31.58 -11.48 -12.25
C VAL A 204 33.10 -11.45 -12.17
N GLY A 205 33.70 -12.34 -11.36
CA GLY A 205 35.15 -12.36 -11.17
C GLY A 205 35.86 -12.63 -12.48
N THR A 206 36.83 -11.82 -12.79
CA THR A 206 38.00 -12.23 -13.58
C THR A 206 38.75 -13.19 -12.68
N GLU A 207 38.77 -14.48 -13.06
CA GLU A 207 39.74 -15.44 -12.53
C GLU A 207 41.17 -14.94 -12.75
#